data_25b26581795ce3c0687eede8a1c4aa1c
#
_entry.id   25b26581795ce3c0687eede8a1c4aa1c
#
_cell.length_a   1.000
_cell.length_b   1.000
_cell.length_c   1.000
_cell.angle_alpha   90.00
_cell.angle_beta   90.00
_cell.angle_gamma   90.00
#
_symmetry.space_group_name_H-M   'P 1'
#
loop_
_entity.id
_entity.type
_entity.pdbx_description
1 polymer ?
#
loop_
_entity_poly.entity_id
_entity_poly.type
_entity_poly.pdbx_seq_one_letter_code
_entity_poly.pdbx_strand_id
1 'polypeptide(L)'
;LYESSFNHRFLSKIFREELLEFHPLIECNAYVYLYKDHPLASLDAISFEELQPYPCIQFDQGEDSSAFLAEEILSDRDYPRVIKTSDRATNLNLMRSIQGYTLCSGIISRDLNGSDYVAVPFREDRHNKNQTMRIGYIFKKGTVPNDLMLHFLEEIERCLSAERTAV
;
A
#
# COMPACT_ATOMS: atom_id res chain seq x y z
N LEU A 1 -0.61 -6.19 7.75
CA LEU A 1 -0.40 -7.02 6.55
C LEU A 1 -1.46 -6.74 5.50
N TYR A 2 -1.12 -6.82 4.23
CA TYR A 2 -2.12 -6.87 3.17
C TYR A 2 -2.05 -8.19 2.39
N GLU A 3 -3.20 -8.59 1.84
CA GLU A 3 -3.39 -9.71 0.95
C GLU A 3 -3.97 -9.24 -0.38
N SER A 4 -3.42 -9.73 -1.48
CA SER A 4 -3.89 -9.49 -2.85
C SER A 4 -3.92 -10.81 -3.62
N SER A 5 -4.44 -10.82 -4.84
CA SER A 5 -4.39 -12.01 -5.69
C SER A 5 -2.96 -12.47 -6.01
N PHE A 6 -1.98 -11.55 -5.99
CA PHE A 6 -0.58 -11.86 -6.20
C PHE A 6 0.04 -12.68 -5.06
N ASN A 7 -0.17 -12.27 -3.81
CA ASN A 7 0.50 -12.88 -2.66
C ASN A 7 -0.36 -13.91 -1.90
N HIS A 8 -1.66 -14.01 -2.20
CA HIS A 8 -2.61 -14.86 -1.49
C HIS A 8 -2.12 -16.32 -1.33
N ARG A 9 -1.64 -16.94 -2.42
CA ARG A 9 -1.19 -18.33 -2.39
C ARG A 9 0.03 -18.53 -1.50
N PHE A 10 0.95 -17.59 -1.52
CA PHE A 10 2.15 -17.59 -0.69
C PHE A 10 1.79 -17.39 0.79
N LEU A 11 0.97 -16.40 1.10
CA LEU A 11 0.52 -16.11 2.46
C LEU A 11 -0.31 -17.27 3.03
N SER A 12 -1.20 -17.87 2.26
CA SER A 12 -1.99 -19.03 2.69
C SER A 12 -1.15 -20.23 3.10
N LYS A 13 0.02 -20.41 2.46
CA LYS A 13 0.98 -21.45 2.86
C LYS A 13 1.60 -21.13 4.22
N ILE A 14 2.12 -19.90 4.39
CA ILE A 14 2.72 -19.45 5.65
C ILE A 14 1.69 -19.53 6.80
N PHE A 15 0.48 -19.03 6.58
CA PHE A 15 -0.57 -19.04 7.62
C PHE A 15 -0.88 -20.45 8.10
N ARG A 16 -0.89 -21.43 7.20
CA ARG A 16 -1.12 -22.82 7.57
C ARG A 16 0.07 -23.43 8.32
N GLU A 17 1.30 -23.19 7.86
CA GLU A 17 2.53 -23.72 8.47
C GLU A 17 2.78 -23.12 9.86
N GLU A 18 2.51 -21.84 10.03
CA GLU A 18 2.75 -21.08 11.27
C GLU A 18 1.50 -21.00 12.17
N LEU A 19 0.42 -21.67 11.82
CA LEU A 19 -0.86 -21.65 12.55
C LEU A 19 -1.38 -20.22 12.74
N LEU A 20 -1.38 -19.41 11.68
CA LEU A 20 -1.85 -18.04 11.68
C LEU A 20 -3.24 -17.92 11.06
N GLU A 21 -3.98 -16.92 11.50
CA GLU A 21 -5.29 -16.54 10.94
C GLU A 21 -5.24 -15.06 10.54
N PHE A 22 -5.65 -14.77 9.29
CA PHE A 22 -5.77 -13.42 8.78
C PHE A 22 -7.19 -12.90 8.96
N HIS A 23 -7.33 -11.73 9.56
CA HIS A 23 -8.58 -11.04 9.81
C HIS A 23 -8.62 -9.75 9.00
N PRO A 24 -9.40 -9.68 7.91
CA PRO A 24 -9.48 -8.49 7.08
C PRO A 24 -10.23 -7.37 7.80
N LEU A 25 -9.69 -6.14 7.71
CA LEU A 25 -10.30 -4.91 8.22
C LEU A 25 -10.90 -4.08 7.10
N ILE A 26 -10.19 -3.96 5.98
CA ILE A 26 -10.60 -3.12 4.87
C ILE A 26 -10.14 -3.72 3.54
N GLU A 27 -10.95 -3.51 2.51
CA GLU A 27 -10.58 -3.74 1.12
C GLU A 27 -10.44 -2.40 0.41
N CYS A 28 -9.34 -2.22 -0.31
CA CYS A 28 -9.03 -1.00 -1.05
C CYS A 28 -8.31 -1.32 -2.37
N ASN A 29 -8.41 -0.39 -3.30
CA ASN A 29 -7.68 -0.45 -4.57
C ASN A 29 -6.33 0.27 -4.46
N ALA A 30 -5.49 0.06 -5.45
CA ALA A 30 -4.24 0.78 -5.57
C ALA A 30 -4.47 2.26 -5.91
N TYR A 31 -3.64 3.10 -5.31
CA TYR A 31 -3.51 4.52 -5.60
C TYR A 31 -2.07 4.86 -5.91
N VAL A 32 -1.87 5.90 -6.70
CA VAL A 32 -0.57 6.50 -6.97
C VAL A 32 -0.37 7.67 -6.02
N TYR A 33 0.66 7.62 -5.20
CA TYR A 33 0.98 8.67 -4.25
C TYR A 33 2.05 9.59 -4.83
N LEU A 34 1.76 10.88 -4.90
CA LEU A 34 2.51 11.88 -5.63
C LEU A 34 2.65 13.16 -4.81
N TYR A 35 3.69 13.94 -5.12
CA TYR A 35 3.73 15.34 -4.72
C TYR A 35 2.65 16.13 -5.49
N LYS A 36 1.99 17.08 -4.85
CA LYS A 36 0.82 17.82 -5.39
C LYS A 36 1.10 18.54 -6.72
N ASP A 37 2.33 18.99 -6.97
CA ASP A 37 2.74 19.66 -8.19
C ASP A 37 3.28 18.69 -9.28
N HIS A 38 3.12 17.37 -9.07
CA HIS A 38 3.47 16.38 -10.07
C HIS A 38 2.55 16.51 -11.30
N PRO A 39 3.04 16.36 -12.54
CA PRO A 39 2.22 16.51 -13.76
C PRO A 39 0.96 15.63 -13.80
N LEU A 40 0.97 14.49 -13.11
CA LEU A 40 -0.16 13.56 -13.05
C LEU A 40 -1.09 13.79 -11.85
N ALA A 41 -0.75 14.71 -10.93
CA ALA A 41 -1.48 14.88 -9.68
C ALA A 41 -2.93 15.40 -9.84
N SER A 42 -3.23 16.02 -10.98
CA SER A 42 -4.56 16.55 -11.29
C SER A 42 -5.45 15.61 -12.11
N LEU A 43 -4.97 14.41 -12.43
CA LEU A 43 -5.76 13.41 -13.15
C LEU A 43 -6.79 12.73 -12.23
N ASP A 44 -7.92 12.33 -12.79
CA ASP A 44 -8.94 11.56 -12.07
C ASP A 44 -8.48 10.12 -11.76
N ALA A 45 -7.63 9.55 -12.61
CA ALA A 45 -7.01 8.26 -12.42
C ALA A 45 -5.76 8.12 -13.31
N ILE A 46 -4.75 7.38 -12.84
CA ILE A 46 -3.45 7.22 -13.50
C ILE A 46 -3.25 5.76 -13.93
N SER A 47 -2.91 5.56 -15.19
CA SER A 47 -2.56 4.24 -15.75
C SER A 47 -1.08 3.92 -15.57
N PHE A 48 -0.73 2.64 -15.73
CA PHE A 48 0.67 2.21 -15.71
C PHE A 48 1.50 2.83 -16.85
N GLU A 49 0.88 3.07 -18.02
CA GLU A 49 1.53 3.70 -19.17
C GLU A 49 1.93 5.16 -18.86
N GLU A 50 1.05 5.92 -18.19
CA GLU A 50 1.32 7.30 -17.79
C GLU A 50 2.44 7.40 -16.76
N LEU A 51 2.70 6.35 -15.97
CA LEU A 51 3.77 6.28 -14.98
C LEU A 51 5.15 5.98 -15.56
N GLN A 52 5.25 5.43 -16.78
CA GLN A 52 6.51 4.98 -17.39
C GLN A 52 7.62 6.05 -17.42
N PRO A 53 7.35 7.35 -17.66
CA PRO A 53 8.38 8.38 -17.66
C PRO A 53 8.98 8.68 -16.28
N TYR A 54 8.31 8.31 -15.20
CA TYR A 54 8.64 8.71 -13.84
C TYR A 54 9.25 7.56 -13.03
N PRO A 55 10.15 7.84 -12.06
CA PRO A 55 10.72 6.79 -11.22
C PRO A 55 9.73 6.31 -10.15
N CYS A 56 9.57 5.00 -10.06
CA CYS A 56 8.88 4.35 -8.96
C CYS A 56 9.78 4.30 -7.73
N ILE A 57 9.33 4.84 -6.61
CA ILE A 57 10.06 4.81 -5.34
C ILE A 57 9.48 3.69 -4.49
N GLN A 58 10.32 2.79 -4.03
CA GLN A 58 9.95 1.62 -3.23
C GLN A 58 10.79 1.55 -1.96
N PHE A 59 10.24 0.95 -0.92
CA PHE A 59 11.02 0.65 0.28
C PHE A 59 12.00 -0.48 0.02
N ASP A 60 13.24 -0.29 0.48
CA ASP A 60 14.22 -1.36 0.51
C ASP A 60 13.95 -2.27 1.71
N GLN A 61 13.56 -3.50 1.42
CA GLN A 61 13.23 -4.50 2.43
C GLN A 61 14.40 -5.47 2.71
N GLY A 62 15.59 -5.15 2.22
CA GLY A 62 16.79 -5.98 2.36
C GLY A 62 16.89 -7.08 1.32
N GLU A 63 18.06 -7.74 1.29
CA GLU A 63 18.42 -8.73 0.26
C GLU A 63 17.58 -10.02 0.32
N ASP A 64 17.11 -10.39 1.51
CA ASP A 64 16.33 -11.62 1.73
C ASP A 64 14.81 -11.39 1.63
N SER A 65 14.36 -10.19 1.23
CA SER A 65 12.95 -9.87 1.16
C SER A 65 12.25 -10.53 -0.02
N SER A 66 11.13 -11.18 0.26
CA SER A 66 10.25 -11.72 -0.77
C SER A 66 9.35 -10.63 -1.33
N ALA A 67 9.24 -10.51 -2.65
CA ALA A 67 8.29 -9.61 -3.30
C ALA A 67 6.82 -9.85 -2.85
N PHE A 68 6.51 -11.06 -2.36
CA PHE A 68 5.19 -11.36 -1.79
C PHE A 68 4.91 -10.69 -0.45
N LEU A 69 5.94 -10.16 0.22
CA LEU A 69 5.86 -9.42 1.48
C LEU A 69 6.18 -7.92 1.32
N ALA A 70 6.30 -7.44 0.08
CA ALA A 70 6.54 -6.04 -0.20
C ALA A 70 5.44 -5.14 0.41
N GLU A 71 5.82 -3.96 0.87
CA GLU A 71 4.86 -2.99 1.42
C GLU A 71 3.98 -2.39 0.33
N GLU A 72 4.55 -2.16 -0.84
CA GLU A 72 3.84 -1.58 -1.96
C GLU A 72 3.05 -2.63 -2.73
N ILE A 73 1.84 -2.27 -3.12
CA ILE A 73 1.05 -3.06 -4.05
C ILE A 73 1.68 -3.01 -5.46
N LEU A 74 1.46 -4.07 -6.24
CA LEU A 74 2.00 -4.20 -7.60
C LEU A 74 3.53 -4.18 -7.67
N SER A 75 4.20 -4.60 -6.59
CA SER A 75 5.66 -4.72 -6.52
C SER A 75 6.26 -5.76 -7.46
N ASP A 76 5.42 -6.64 -8.03
CA ASP A 76 5.76 -7.67 -9.01
C ASP A 76 5.88 -7.14 -10.44
N ARG A 77 5.61 -5.84 -10.67
CA ARG A 77 5.66 -5.25 -11.99
C ARG A 77 7.07 -4.84 -12.39
N ASP A 78 7.30 -4.87 -13.70
CA ASP A 78 8.56 -4.41 -14.28
C ASP A 78 8.51 -2.88 -14.48
N TYR A 79 9.07 -2.16 -13.53
CA TYR A 79 9.16 -0.71 -13.57
C TYR A 79 10.44 -0.29 -14.27
N PRO A 80 10.39 0.55 -15.33
CA PRO A 80 11.59 0.97 -16.08
C PRO A 80 12.63 1.69 -15.21
N ARG A 81 12.17 2.36 -14.16
CA ARG A 81 13.02 3.10 -13.22
C ARG A 81 12.54 2.87 -11.80
N VAL A 82 13.39 2.24 -10.99
CA VAL A 82 13.11 1.99 -9.56
C VAL A 82 14.19 2.65 -8.72
N ILE A 83 13.76 3.34 -7.68
CA ILE A 83 14.65 3.86 -6.64
C ILE A 83 14.21 3.23 -5.32
N LYS A 84 15.13 2.54 -4.67
CA LYS A 84 14.90 1.96 -3.35
C LYS A 84 15.41 2.89 -2.28
N THR A 85 14.64 3.06 -1.22
CA THR A 85 14.97 3.89 -0.07
C THR A 85 14.65 3.15 1.22
N SER A 86 15.34 3.49 2.30
CA SER A 86 15.18 2.85 3.60
C SER A 86 14.32 3.65 4.58
N ASP A 87 13.86 4.85 4.20
CA ASP A 87 13.07 5.70 5.07
C ASP A 87 12.04 6.55 4.32
N ARG A 88 10.97 6.91 5.04
CA ARG A 88 9.85 7.68 4.49
C ARG A 88 10.21 9.12 4.13
N ALA A 89 11.07 9.78 4.90
CA ALA A 89 11.42 11.17 4.64
C ALA A 89 12.18 11.31 3.33
N THR A 90 13.09 10.38 3.05
CA THR A 90 13.78 10.28 1.75
C THR A 90 12.80 10.03 0.62
N ASN A 91 11.82 9.13 0.78
CA ASN A 91 10.76 8.90 -0.21
C ASN A 91 10.02 10.19 -0.56
N LEU A 92 9.54 10.93 0.44
CA LEU A 92 8.80 12.17 0.22
C LEU A 92 9.66 13.24 -0.48
N ASN A 93 10.93 13.38 -0.08
CA ASN A 93 11.85 14.32 -0.71
C ASN A 93 12.13 13.97 -2.18
N LEU A 94 12.26 12.69 -2.51
CA LEU A 94 12.45 12.24 -3.89
C LEU A 94 11.19 12.46 -4.73
N MET A 95 10.00 12.16 -4.21
CA MET A 95 8.74 12.47 -4.92
C MET A 95 8.69 13.93 -5.36
N ARG A 96 9.11 14.85 -4.47
CA ARG A 96 9.14 16.27 -4.78
C ARG A 96 10.25 16.66 -5.76
N SER A 97 11.48 16.14 -5.58
CA SER A 97 12.66 16.63 -6.30
C SER A 97 12.85 16.03 -7.68
N ILE A 98 12.39 14.80 -7.91
CA ILE A 98 12.59 14.08 -9.18
C ILE A 98 11.28 13.62 -9.82
N GLN A 99 10.14 14.12 -9.35
CA GLN A 99 8.82 13.69 -9.83
C GLN A 99 8.62 12.17 -9.71
N GLY A 100 9.07 11.62 -8.60
CA GLY A 100 8.86 10.21 -8.32
C GLY A 100 7.45 9.92 -7.77
N TYR A 101 7.07 8.66 -7.79
CA TYR A 101 5.80 8.20 -7.23
C TYR A 101 6.00 6.90 -6.44
N THR A 102 5.04 6.57 -5.59
CA THR A 102 4.90 5.23 -5.01
C THR A 102 3.46 4.75 -5.14
N LEU A 103 3.25 3.44 -5.04
CA LEU A 103 1.92 2.84 -5.02
C LEU A 103 1.51 2.54 -3.58
N CYS A 104 0.27 2.86 -3.24
CA CYS A 104 -0.25 2.74 -1.89
C CYS A 104 -1.73 2.31 -1.88
N SER A 105 -2.29 2.18 -0.68
CA SER A 105 -3.69 1.85 -0.45
C SER A 105 -4.67 3.03 -0.62
N GLY A 106 -4.16 4.24 -0.80
CA GLY A 106 -4.96 5.46 -0.76
C GLY A 106 -5.38 5.91 0.65
N ILE A 107 -5.13 5.09 1.67
CA ILE A 107 -5.41 5.43 3.08
C ILE A 107 -4.23 6.25 3.61
N ILE A 108 -4.37 7.57 3.56
CA ILE A 108 -3.29 8.50 3.91
C ILE A 108 -3.83 9.57 4.85
N SER A 109 -3.36 9.54 6.09
CA SER A 109 -3.70 10.58 7.06
C SER A 109 -3.09 11.92 6.65
N ARG A 110 -3.94 12.92 6.42
CA ARG A 110 -3.51 14.30 6.12
C ARG A 110 -2.84 14.95 7.32
N ASP A 111 -3.26 14.62 8.52
CA ASP A 111 -2.66 15.14 9.75
C ASP A 111 -1.20 14.75 9.92
N LEU A 112 -0.83 13.56 9.45
CA LEU A 112 0.55 13.04 9.54
C LEU A 112 1.40 13.40 8.32
N ASN A 113 0.81 13.54 7.14
CA ASN A 113 1.55 13.71 5.88
C ASN A 113 1.45 15.13 5.30
N GLY A 114 0.60 15.96 5.88
CA GLY A 114 0.32 17.30 5.36
C GLY A 114 -0.48 17.29 4.05
N SER A 115 -0.66 18.45 3.45
CA SER A 115 -1.43 18.67 2.22
C SER A 115 -0.57 18.72 0.94
N ASP A 116 0.73 18.43 1.05
CA ASP A 116 1.66 18.55 -0.08
C ASP A 116 1.71 17.29 -0.97
N TYR A 117 1.05 16.24 -0.55
CA TYR A 117 0.99 14.98 -1.28
C TYR A 117 -0.45 14.56 -1.52
N VAL A 118 -0.69 13.93 -2.66
CA VAL A 118 -2.00 13.45 -3.09
C VAL A 118 -1.96 11.98 -3.47
N ALA A 119 -3.06 11.29 -3.23
CA ALA A 119 -3.27 9.92 -3.70
C ALA A 119 -4.30 9.96 -4.84
N VAL A 120 -3.88 9.59 -6.04
CA VAL A 120 -4.73 9.54 -7.23
C VAL A 120 -5.07 8.08 -7.52
N PRO A 121 -6.33 7.72 -7.82
CA PRO A 121 -6.70 6.35 -8.13
C PRO A 121 -5.83 5.74 -9.24
N PHE A 122 -5.35 4.51 -9.04
CA PHE A 122 -4.67 3.78 -10.09
C PHE A 122 -5.70 3.17 -11.03
N ARG A 123 -5.56 3.43 -12.33
CA ARG A 123 -6.48 2.93 -13.35
C ARG A 123 -6.15 1.50 -13.73
N GLU A 124 -7.13 0.62 -13.58
CA GLU A 124 -7.02 -0.75 -14.05
C GLU A 124 -6.91 -0.78 -15.58
N ASP A 125 -6.03 -1.64 -16.08
CA ASP A 125 -5.94 -1.99 -17.48
C ASP A 125 -6.03 -3.52 -17.66
N ARG A 126 -5.97 -4.00 -18.91
CA ARG A 126 -6.07 -5.44 -19.23
C ARG A 126 -4.96 -6.29 -18.57
N HIS A 127 -3.86 -5.66 -18.16
CA HIS A 127 -2.68 -6.29 -17.59
C HIS A 127 -2.57 -6.13 -16.08
N ASN A 128 -3.40 -5.27 -15.45
CA ASN A 128 -3.30 -4.86 -14.04
C ASN A 128 -4.54 -5.27 -13.24
N LYS A 129 -4.82 -6.57 -13.16
CA LYS A 129 -5.96 -7.09 -12.38
C LYS A 129 -5.70 -7.24 -10.89
N ASN A 130 -4.48 -6.99 -10.41
CA ASN A 130 -4.05 -7.24 -9.03
C ASN A 130 -3.99 -5.97 -8.17
N GLN A 131 -4.76 -4.96 -8.51
CA GLN A 131 -4.76 -3.67 -7.82
C GLN A 131 -5.56 -3.63 -6.53
N THR A 132 -6.35 -4.66 -6.25
CA THR A 132 -7.14 -4.74 -5.02
C THR A 132 -6.37 -5.45 -3.92
N MET A 133 -6.36 -4.86 -2.73
CA MET A 133 -5.75 -5.44 -1.54
C MET A 133 -6.74 -5.49 -0.39
N ARG A 134 -6.66 -6.53 0.43
CA ARG A 134 -7.30 -6.62 1.74
C ARG A 134 -6.25 -6.35 2.81
N ILE A 135 -6.42 -5.31 3.57
CA ILE A 135 -5.55 -4.97 4.70
C ILE A 135 -6.20 -5.50 5.97
N GLY A 136 -5.39 -6.09 6.85
CA GLY A 136 -5.88 -6.69 8.08
C GLY A 136 -4.76 -7.02 9.06
N TYR A 137 -5.14 -7.69 10.13
CA TYR A 137 -4.23 -8.17 11.17
C TYR A 137 -4.13 -9.70 11.20
N ILE A 138 -3.15 -10.20 11.90
CA ILE A 138 -2.87 -11.63 12.02
C ILE A 138 -2.83 -12.01 13.48
N PHE A 139 -3.48 -13.11 13.83
CA PHE A 139 -3.32 -13.79 15.10
C PHE A 139 -2.81 -15.22 14.91
N LYS A 140 -2.20 -15.78 15.95
CA LYS A 140 -2.03 -17.23 16.02
C LYS A 140 -3.40 -17.88 16.22
N LYS A 141 -3.62 -18.99 15.57
CA LYS A 141 -4.85 -19.77 15.69
C LYS A 141 -5.15 -20.11 17.14
N GLY A 142 -6.38 -19.85 17.58
CA GLY A 142 -6.80 -20.07 18.95
C GLY A 142 -6.37 -18.97 19.94
N THR A 143 -5.79 -17.85 19.46
CA THR A 143 -5.56 -16.68 20.30
C THR A 143 -6.88 -16.11 20.79
N VAL A 144 -7.01 -15.94 22.12
CA VAL A 144 -8.11 -15.18 22.72
C VAL A 144 -7.63 -13.76 22.95
N PRO A 145 -8.14 -12.75 22.22
CA PRO A 145 -7.72 -11.36 22.42
C PRO A 145 -8.06 -10.90 23.84
N ASN A 146 -7.15 -10.19 24.48
CA ASN A 146 -7.42 -9.48 25.72
C ASN A 146 -8.11 -8.14 25.48
N ASP A 147 -8.59 -7.48 26.53
CA ASP A 147 -9.34 -6.22 26.43
C ASP A 147 -8.53 -5.11 25.75
N LEU A 148 -7.22 -5.04 25.96
CA LEU A 148 -6.36 -4.05 25.29
C LEU A 148 -6.27 -4.29 23.77
N MET A 149 -6.16 -5.55 23.38
CA MET A 149 -6.15 -5.91 21.94
C MET A 149 -7.48 -5.57 21.28
N LEU A 150 -8.59 -5.90 21.94
CA LEU A 150 -9.94 -5.58 21.45
C LEU A 150 -10.13 -4.07 21.29
N HIS A 151 -9.75 -3.30 22.31
CA HIS A 151 -9.86 -1.85 22.26
C HIS A 151 -8.99 -1.23 21.15
N PHE A 152 -7.78 -1.75 20.95
CA PHE A 152 -6.90 -1.32 19.85
C PHE A 152 -7.53 -1.60 18.47
N LEU A 153 -8.15 -2.77 18.29
CA LEU A 153 -8.82 -3.12 17.03
C LEU A 153 -10.03 -2.22 16.78
N GLU A 154 -10.85 -1.93 17.80
CA GLU A 154 -11.97 -0.99 17.71
C GLU A 154 -11.50 0.40 17.26
N GLU A 155 -10.38 0.89 17.81
CA GLU A 155 -9.81 2.19 17.41
C GLU A 155 -9.30 2.18 15.96
N ILE A 156 -8.68 1.10 15.50
CA ILE A 156 -8.29 0.95 14.09
C ILE A 156 -9.52 1.00 13.18
N GLU A 157 -10.56 0.25 13.49
CA GLU A 157 -11.80 0.24 12.70
C GLU A 157 -12.47 1.62 12.67
N ARG A 158 -12.46 2.33 13.79
CA ARG A 158 -12.96 3.70 13.87
C ARG A 158 -12.17 4.66 12.98
N CYS A 159 -10.84 4.59 13.01
CA CYS A 159 -9.97 5.41 12.17
C CYS A 159 -10.19 5.11 10.67
N LEU A 160 -10.24 3.84 10.29
CA LEU A 160 -10.47 3.45 8.90
C LEU A 160 -11.85 3.89 8.39
N SER A 161 -12.87 3.86 9.25
CA SER A 161 -14.22 4.33 8.90
C SER A 161 -14.27 5.84 8.68
N ALA A 162 -13.52 6.61 9.46
CA ALA A 162 -13.42 8.06 9.32
C ALA A 162 -12.74 8.47 7.99
N GLU A 163 -11.65 7.78 7.62
CA GLU A 163 -10.94 8.03 6.37
C GLU A 163 -11.79 7.68 5.12
N ARG A 164 -12.66 6.67 5.19
CA ARG A 164 -13.60 6.32 4.11
C ARG A 164 -14.64 7.40 3.82
N THR A 165 -14.98 8.20 4.81
CA THR A 165 -15.99 9.27 4.69
C THR A 165 -15.38 10.56 4.13
N ALA A 166 -14.05 10.68 4.12
CA ALA A 166 -13.31 11.86 3.68
C ALA A 166 -12.85 11.83 2.21
N VAL A 167 -13.08 10.71 1.51
CA VAL A 167 -12.84 10.47 0.08
C VAL A 167 -14.18 10.48 -0.66
#